data_a3caca0979c23a39ba5a70896b8cfbb3
#
_entry.id   a3caca0979c23a39ba5a70896b8cfbb3
#
_cell.length_a   1.000
_cell.length_b   1.000
_cell.length_c   1.000
_cell.angle_alpha   90.00
_cell.angle_beta   90.00
_cell.angle_gamma   90.00
#
_symmetry.space_group_name_H-M   'P 1'
#
loop_
_entity.id
_entity.type
_entity.pdbx_description
1 polymer ?
#
loop_
_entity_poly.entity_id
_entity_poly.type
_entity_poly.pdbx_seq_one_letter_code
_entity_poly.pdbx_strand_id
1 'polypeptide(L)'
;MSSSPIKLKLNVKRTLLIGFAFFGILLLWQVYDSWCPTFLTDIFARRMYGMSSAELKIGGDAHKILSVQWIVGIIMACDNLAALILLPIFGRLSDKTKSPIGKRMPYILTGTFVSAIAFPFIPLFFHYNNILGMVISMAIVLIFMMMYRNPAVALMPDVTPKPLRAKANGIINIVGYLGGASATILGIFLPLSNYINTTDENRKVWMIEIPFIIASILMVISAMVLFFTVNENKIEEEIKDELEEGERLAAVETPIDDSKPMSKANRNMLFAILAAEFLWFMSDNAVGTYIGNYVIYYLNSVSSATMILTIIGGVASVVGFAIAGGIADKIGRKWTISIGLGISLIGYILMSFISPSGKVVGVNGEFSFPVLLYVIWVIK
;
A
#
# COMPACT_ATOMS: atom_id res chain seq x y z
N MET A 1 -35.48 -11.70 -32.20
CA MET A 1 -35.23 -12.93 -31.43
C MET A 1 -34.82 -12.48 -30.02
N SER A 2 -35.73 -12.66 -29.06
CA SER A 2 -35.43 -12.31 -27.63
C SER A 2 -34.55 -13.42 -27.10
N SER A 3 -33.23 -13.19 -27.11
CA SER A 3 -32.29 -14.07 -26.40
C SER A 3 -32.64 -14.01 -24.91
N SER A 4 -32.79 -15.17 -24.27
CA SER A 4 -32.94 -15.26 -22.81
C SER A 4 -31.79 -14.50 -22.14
N PRO A 5 -32.05 -13.74 -21.07
CA PRO A 5 -31.01 -12.93 -20.42
C PRO A 5 -29.88 -13.85 -19.94
N ILE A 6 -28.66 -13.53 -20.34
CA ILE A 6 -27.44 -14.26 -19.91
C ILE A 6 -27.28 -14.07 -18.39
N LYS A 7 -27.28 -15.17 -17.65
CA LYS A 7 -27.10 -15.12 -16.20
C LYS A 7 -25.61 -14.88 -15.86
N LEU A 8 -25.24 -13.65 -15.54
CA LEU A 8 -23.89 -13.30 -15.16
C LEU A 8 -23.46 -14.01 -13.88
N LYS A 9 -22.33 -14.71 -13.91
CA LYS A 9 -21.78 -15.43 -12.77
C LYS A 9 -20.29 -15.13 -12.61
N LEU A 10 -19.88 -14.70 -11.40
CA LEU A 10 -18.49 -14.44 -11.12
C LEU A 10 -17.67 -15.73 -11.05
N ASN A 11 -16.62 -15.82 -11.84
CA ASN A 11 -15.63 -16.89 -11.74
C ASN A 11 -14.65 -16.58 -10.62
N VAL A 12 -14.96 -17.07 -9.40
CA VAL A 12 -14.16 -16.80 -8.17
C VAL A 12 -12.73 -17.29 -8.33
N LYS A 13 -12.49 -18.44 -8.95
CA LYS A 13 -11.14 -19.00 -9.14
C LYS A 13 -10.27 -18.05 -9.99
N ARG A 14 -10.81 -17.59 -11.13
CA ARG A 14 -10.13 -16.62 -12.00
C ARG A 14 -9.87 -15.30 -11.26
N THR A 15 -10.85 -14.80 -10.51
CA THR A 15 -10.72 -13.56 -9.74
C THR A 15 -9.65 -13.69 -8.66
N LEU A 16 -9.55 -14.82 -7.96
CA LEU A 16 -8.47 -15.10 -7.00
C LEU A 16 -7.08 -15.09 -7.67
N LEU A 17 -6.96 -15.68 -8.87
CA LEU A 17 -5.71 -15.70 -9.63
C LEU A 17 -5.28 -14.30 -10.07
N ILE A 18 -6.22 -13.45 -10.50
CA ILE A 18 -5.96 -12.03 -10.77
C ILE A 18 -5.51 -11.29 -9.50
N GLY A 19 -6.01 -11.71 -8.35
CA GLY A 19 -5.62 -11.17 -7.04
C GLY A 19 -4.11 -11.26 -6.75
N PHE A 20 -3.38 -12.19 -7.38
CA PHE A 20 -1.92 -12.27 -7.22
C PHE A 20 -1.20 -11.01 -7.74
N ALA A 21 -1.77 -10.28 -8.70
CA ALA A 21 -1.26 -8.96 -9.06
C ALA A 21 -1.28 -8.00 -7.86
N PHE A 22 -2.36 -8.00 -7.09
CA PHE A 22 -2.52 -7.17 -5.89
C PHE A 22 -1.65 -7.65 -4.73
N PHE A 23 -1.43 -8.96 -4.62
CA PHE A 23 -0.49 -9.54 -3.64
C PHE A 23 0.90 -8.93 -3.80
N GLY A 24 1.47 -8.92 -5.01
CA GLY A 24 2.78 -8.34 -5.28
C GLY A 24 2.85 -6.85 -5.00
N ILE A 25 1.79 -6.09 -5.34
CA ILE A 25 1.71 -4.65 -5.07
C ILE A 25 1.76 -4.37 -3.57
N LEU A 26 0.85 -4.97 -2.79
CA LEU A 26 0.74 -4.69 -1.36
C LEU A 26 1.91 -5.25 -0.56
N LEU A 27 2.52 -6.36 -0.99
CA LEU A 27 3.74 -6.89 -0.41
C LEU A 27 4.89 -5.88 -0.49
N LEU A 28 5.16 -5.35 -1.69
CA LEU A 28 6.26 -4.40 -1.89
C LEU A 28 6.00 -3.09 -1.15
N TRP A 29 4.80 -2.52 -1.29
CA TRP A 29 4.45 -1.28 -0.62
C TRP A 29 4.58 -1.39 0.90
N GLN A 30 4.13 -2.50 1.48
CA GLN A 30 4.22 -2.71 2.93
C GLN A 30 5.68 -2.75 3.42
N VAL A 31 6.59 -3.42 2.69
CA VAL A 31 8.01 -3.43 3.04
C VAL A 31 8.61 -2.03 2.83
N TYR A 32 8.34 -1.39 1.69
CA TYR A 32 8.86 -0.07 1.35
C TYR A 32 8.46 0.98 2.40
N ASP A 33 7.17 1.11 2.68
CA ASP A 33 6.63 2.12 3.60
C ASP A 33 7.04 1.87 5.05
N SER A 34 7.24 0.61 5.44
CA SER A 34 7.64 0.28 6.81
C SER A 34 9.13 0.56 7.09
N TRP A 35 10.01 0.42 6.10
CA TRP A 35 11.44 0.41 6.33
C TRP A 35 12.18 1.60 5.71
N CYS A 36 11.79 2.06 4.53
CA CYS A 36 12.50 3.17 3.87
C CYS A 36 12.50 4.48 4.67
N PRO A 37 11.40 4.91 5.34
CA PRO A 37 11.44 6.10 6.17
C PRO A 37 12.46 6.01 7.31
N THR A 38 12.61 4.82 7.90
CA THR A 38 13.57 4.59 8.98
C THR A 38 15.01 4.56 8.47
N PHE A 39 15.25 3.94 7.29
CA PHE A 39 16.55 3.99 6.61
C PHE A 39 16.96 5.43 6.29
N LEU A 40 16.05 6.21 5.72
CA LEU A 40 16.30 7.62 5.41
C LEU A 40 16.60 8.41 6.69
N THR A 41 15.84 8.19 7.76
CA THR A 41 16.09 8.86 9.05
C THR A 41 17.50 8.55 9.56
N ASP A 42 17.93 7.31 9.56
CA ASP A 42 19.24 6.88 10.06
C ASP A 42 20.39 7.44 9.18
N ILE A 43 20.27 7.33 7.85
CA ILE A 43 21.33 7.75 6.92
C ILE A 43 21.51 9.28 6.93
N PHE A 44 20.41 10.05 7.04
CA PHE A 44 20.52 11.51 7.17
C PHE A 44 21.02 11.95 8.54
N ALA A 45 20.65 11.25 9.62
CA ALA A 45 21.21 11.50 10.94
C ALA A 45 22.73 11.32 10.96
N ARG A 46 23.24 10.24 10.34
CA ARG A 46 24.69 10.02 10.17
C ARG A 46 25.35 11.12 9.35
N ARG A 47 24.70 11.56 8.28
CA ARG A 47 25.25 12.60 7.41
C ARG A 47 25.29 13.97 8.06
N MET A 48 24.25 14.35 8.82
CA MET A 48 24.13 15.68 9.41
C MET A 48 24.84 15.81 10.76
N TYR A 49 24.86 14.73 11.54
CA TYR A 49 25.37 14.77 12.92
C TYR A 49 26.56 13.83 13.17
N GLY A 50 26.98 13.06 12.16
CA GLY A 50 28.06 12.06 12.32
C GLY A 50 27.69 10.85 13.18
N MET A 51 26.42 10.71 13.57
CA MET A 51 25.90 9.66 14.46
C MET A 51 24.68 8.99 13.85
N SER A 52 24.50 7.70 14.13
CA SER A 52 23.29 7.00 13.74
C SER A 52 22.09 7.50 14.56
N SER A 53 20.88 7.27 14.03
CA SER A 53 19.65 7.60 14.76
C SER A 53 19.53 6.86 16.10
N ALA A 54 20.09 5.65 16.20
CA ALA A 54 20.16 4.89 17.45
C ALA A 54 21.07 5.57 18.49
N GLU A 55 22.23 6.08 18.07
CA GLU A 55 23.17 6.79 18.93
C GLU A 55 22.60 8.12 19.41
N LEU A 56 21.95 8.88 18.52
CA LEU A 56 21.25 10.11 18.89
C LEU A 56 20.12 9.85 19.90
N LYS A 57 19.40 8.72 19.75
CA LYS A 57 18.35 8.31 20.68
C LYS A 57 18.90 7.98 22.07
N ILE A 58 20.02 7.26 22.14
CA ILE A 58 20.71 6.95 23.42
C ILE A 58 21.23 8.23 24.08
N GLY A 59 21.74 9.18 23.30
CA GLY A 59 22.20 10.47 23.77
C GLY A 59 21.12 11.46 24.21
N GLY A 60 19.84 11.10 24.07
CA GLY A 60 18.70 11.97 24.42
C GLY A 60 18.42 13.08 23.40
N ASP A 61 19.07 13.07 22.24
CA ASP A 61 18.97 14.10 21.20
C ASP A 61 17.75 13.87 20.24
N ALA A 62 16.57 13.60 20.80
CA ALA A 62 15.35 13.38 20.01
C ALA A 62 15.05 14.54 19.03
N HIS A 63 15.40 15.78 19.39
CA HIS A 63 15.25 16.94 18.52
C HIS A 63 16.09 16.84 17.24
N LYS A 64 17.27 16.26 17.28
CA LYS A 64 18.11 16.04 16.10
C LYS A 64 17.49 15.00 15.17
N ILE A 65 16.91 13.93 15.71
CA ILE A 65 16.15 12.95 14.91
C ILE A 65 14.96 13.63 14.25
N LEU A 66 14.19 14.45 14.98
CA LEU A 66 13.06 15.19 14.45
C LEU A 66 13.47 16.17 13.35
N SER A 67 14.66 16.78 13.48
CA SER A 67 15.17 17.76 12.51
C SER A 67 15.47 17.16 11.12
N VAL A 68 15.63 15.84 10.97
CA VAL A 68 15.83 15.18 9.66
C VAL A 68 14.52 14.75 9.02
N GLN A 69 13.40 14.73 9.74
CA GLN A 69 12.12 14.20 9.25
C GLN A 69 11.56 14.99 8.06
N TRP A 70 11.86 16.28 7.93
CA TRP A 70 11.40 17.06 6.78
C TRP A 70 12.03 16.58 5.47
N ILE A 71 13.32 16.20 5.48
CA ILE A 71 14.00 15.63 4.29
C ILE A 71 13.39 14.27 3.96
N VAL A 72 13.20 13.43 4.97
CA VAL A 72 12.54 12.12 4.82
C VAL A 72 11.16 12.31 4.22
N GLY A 73 10.38 13.26 4.73
CA GLY A 73 9.05 13.57 4.23
C GLY A 73 9.03 14.03 2.77
N ILE A 74 9.97 14.88 2.36
CA ILE A 74 10.08 15.31 0.97
C ILE A 74 10.39 14.11 0.06
N ILE A 75 11.34 13.25 0.43
CA ILE A 75 11.71 12.09 -0.38
C ILE A 75 10.53 11.13 -0.49
N MET A 76 9.85 10.83 0.62
CA MET A 76 8.66 9.97 0.62
C MET A 76 7.44 10.60 -0.08
N ALA A 77 7.36 11.93 -0.15
CA ALA A 77 6.31 12.61 -0.90
C ALA A 77 6.56 12.63 -2.42
N CYS A 78 7.83 12.52 -2.85
CA CYS A 78 8.17 12.46 -4.27
C CYS A 78 7.57 11.22 -4.96
N ASP A 79 7.33 10.11 -4.25
CA ASP A 79 6.68 8.92 -4.80
C ASP A 79 5.22 9.20 -5.17
N ASN A 80 4.49 9.92 -4.31
CA ASN A 80 3.10 10.32 -4.60
C ASN A 80 3.02 11.30 -5.78
N LEU A 81 3.99 12.22 -5.90
CA LEU A 81 4.08 13.12 -7.05
C LEU A 81 4.39 12.34 -8.33
N ALA A 82 5.33 11.39 -8.27
CA ALA A 82 5.63 10.50 -9.38
C ALA A 82 4.42 9.67 -9.78
N ALA A 83 3.65 9.15 -8.81
CA ALA A 83 2.43 8.39 -9.07
C ALA A 83 1.39 9.21 -9.83
N LEU A 84 1.19 10.47 -9.45
CA LEU A 84 0.24 11.38 -10.11
C LEU A 84 0.53 11.53 -11.61
N ILE A 85 1.80 11.51 -11.99
CA ILE A 85 2.26 11.68 -13.38
C ILE A 85 2.34 10.32 -14.10
N LEU A 86 2.98 9.33 -13.48
CA LEU A 86 3.34 8.07 -14.13
C LEU A 86 2.15 7.11 -14.26
N LEU A 87 1.24 7.05 -13.27
CA LEU A 87 0.09 6.14 -13.35
C LEU A 87 -0.80 6.40 -14.57
N PRO A 88 -1.22 7.65 -14.89
CA PRO A 88 -1.97 7.91 -16.11
C PRO A 88 -1.19 7.60 -17.39
N ILE A 89 0.12 7.83 -17.40
CA ILE A 89 0.98 7.55 -18.57
C ILE A 89 1.01 6.05 -18.84
N PHE A 90 1.37 5.24 -17.84
CA PHE A 90 1.43 3.79 -17.99
C PHE A 90 0.05 3.15 -18.22
N GLY A 91 -1.01 3.72 -17.63
CA GLY A 91 -2.38 3.33 -17.94
C GLY A 91 -2.69 3.46 -19.42
N ARG A 92 -2.49 4.65 -19.99
CA ARG A 92 -2.72 4.93 -21.41
C ARG A 92 -1.83 4.10 -22.33
N LEU A 93 -0.57 3.88 -21.96
CA LEU A 93 0.36 3.05 -22.74
C LEU A 93 -0.15 1.61 -22.77
N SER A 94 -0.52 1.05 -21.63
CA SER A 94 -1.04 -0.32 -21.57
C SER A 94 -2.38 -0.50 -22.30
N ASP A 95 -3.24 0.52 -22.30
CA ASP A 95 -4.51 0.50 -23.08
C ASP A 95 -4.29 0.39 -24.58
N LYS A 96 -3.21 0.99 -25.09
CA LYS A 96 -2.87 1.01 -26.51
C LYS A 96 -2.01 -0.17 -26.96
N THR A 97 -1.47 -0.92 -26.03
CA THR A 97 -0.55 -2.02 -26.32
C THR A 97 -1.33 -3.23 -26.87
N LYS A 98 -0.82 -3.77 -28.00
CA LYS A 98 -1.28 -5.01 -28.57
C LYS A 98 -0.17 -6.05 -28.43
N SER A 99 -0.41 -7.07 -27.62
CA SER A 99 0.57 -8.12 -27.35
C SER A 99 -0.08 -9.51 -27.36
N PRO A 100 0.62 -10.56 -27.79
CA PRO A 100 0.12 -11.94 -27.75
C PRO A 100 -0.21 -12.41 -26.34
N ILE A 101 0.40 -11.84 -25.31
CA ILE A 101 0.20 -12.18 -23.90
C ILE A 101 -0.81 -11.26 -23.19
N GLY A 102 -1.49 -10.39 -23.92
CA GLY A 102 -2.45 -9.41 -23.40
C GLY A 102 -1.88 -7.99 -23.38
N LYS A 103 -2.75 -6.99 -23.23
CA LYS A 103 -2.37 -5.57 -23.21
C LYS A 103 -1.72 -5.15 -21.88
N ARG A 104 -2.07 -5.78 -20.76
CA ARG A 104 -1.60 -5.45 -19.41
C ARG A 104 -0.36 -6.23 -19.00
N MET A 105 -0.27 -7.49 -19.39
CA MET A 105 0.75 -8.43 -18.94
C MET A 105 2.20 -7.98 -19.18
N PRO A 106 2.59 -7.38 -20.34
CA PRO A 106 3.96 -6.91 -20.54
C PRO A 106 4.41 -5.90 -19.50
N TYR A 107 3.52 -4.97 -19.11
CA TYR A 107 3.82 -3.94 -18.09
C TYR A 107 3.93 -4.54 -16.70
N ILE A 108 3.04 -5.49 -16.37
CA ILE A 108 3.07 -6.20 -15.09
C ILE A 108 4.38 -6.96 -14.94
N LEU A 109 4.78 -7.73 -15.93
CA LEU A 109 6.01 -8.52 -15.87
C LEU A 109 7.26 -7.62 -15.81
N THR A 110 7.40 -6.69 -16.74
CA THR A 110 8.58 -5.80 -16.79
C THR A 110 8.70 -4.98 -15.51
N GLY A 111 7.59 -4.39 -15.05
CA GLY A 111 7.56 -3.62 -13.82
C GLY A 111 7.95 -4.45 -12.60
N THR A 112 7.41 -5.67 -12.50
CA THR A 112 7.73 -6.59 -11.40
C THR A 112 9.20 -7.00 -11.41
N PHE A 113 9.72 -7.46 -12.55
CA PHE A 113 11.11 -7.95 -12.62
C PHE A 113 12.13 -6.86 -12.32
N VAL A 114 11.97 -5.68 -12.90
CA VAL A 114 12.92 -4.58 -12.65
C VAL A 114 12.83 -4.09 -11.20
N SER A 115 11.61 -3.96 -10.65
CA SER A 115 11.44 -3.60 -9.24
C SER A 115 12.05 -4.66 -8.32
N ALA A 116 11.82 -5.96 -8.59
CA ALA A 116 12.35 -7.05 -7.78
C ALA A 116 13.88 -7.10 -7.77
N ILE A 117 14.52 -6.77 -8.90
CA ILE A 117 15.99 -6.69 -8.98
C ILE A 117 16.51 -5.46 -8.23
N ALA A 118 15.84 -4.31 -8.36
CA ALA A 118 16.28 -3.06 -7.76
C ALA A 118 16.03 -3.00 -6.24
N PHE A 119 15.04 -3.73 -5.74
CA PHE A 119 14.56 -3.62 -4.36
C PHE A 119 15.63 -3.98 -3.30
N PRO A 120 16.42 -5.06 -3.42
CA PRO A 120 17.49 -5.39 -2.48
C PRO A 120 18.63 -4.37 -2.45
N PHE A 121 18.81 -3.56 -3.49
CA PHE A 121 19.85 -2.52 -3.49
C PHE A 121 19.54 -1.37 -2.52
N ILE A 122 18.28 -1.17 -2.11
CA ILE A 122 17.91 -0.15 -1.12
C ILE A 122 18.62 -0.40 0.22
N PRO A 123 18.45 -1.56 0.91
CA PRO A 123 19.16 -1.86 2.15
C PRO A 123 20.66 -2.00 1.96
N LEU A 124 21.13 -2.46 0.79
CA LEU A 124 22.55 -2.55 0.48
C LEU A 124 23.22 -1.18 0.52
N PHE A 125 22.70 -0.21 -0.21
CA PHE A 125 23.24 1.15 -0.22
C PHE A 125 23.04 1.86 1.13
N PHE A 126 21.97 1.55 1.85
CA PHE A 126 21.82 2.02 3.23
C PHE A 126 22.94 1.51 4.13
N HIS A 127 23.29 0.22 4.08
CA HIS A 127 24.37 -0.37 4.84
C HIS A 127 25.73 0.34 4.58
N TYR A 128 26.03 0.59 3.30
CA TYR A 128 27.27 1.29 2.90
C TYR A 128 27.20 2.82 3.04
N ASN A 129 26.16 3.36 3.68
CA ASN A 129 25.96 4.80 3.88
C ASN A 129 26.00 5.63 2.57
N ASN A 130 25.54 5.03 1.47
CA ASN A 130 25.50 5.65 0.15
C ASN A 130 24.08 6.19 -0.14
N ILE A 131 23.86 7.47 0.26
CA ILE A 131 22.56 8.14 0.08
C ILE A 131 22.13 8.16 -1.40
N LEU A 132 23.06 8.51 -2.31
CA LEU A 132 22.73 8.64 -3.72
C LEU A 132 22.30 7.30 -4.33
N GLY A 133 23.06 6.22 -4.05
CA GLY A 133 22.72 4.87 -4.49
C GLY A 133 21.36 4.41 -3.96
N MET A 134 21.08 4.68 -2.67
CA MET A 134 19.81 4.34 -2.05
C MET A 134 18.62 5.08 -2.69
N VAL A 135 18.73 6.41 -2.87
CA VAL A 135 17.66 7.22 -3.48
C VAL A 135 17.43 6.85 -4.94
N ILE A 136 18.49 6.57 -5.69
CA ILE A 136 18.35 6.08 -7.08
C ILE A 136 17.65 4.72 -7.11
N SER A 137 18.03 3.78 -6.23
CA SER A 137 17.36 2.47 -6.16
C SER A 137 15.88 2.61 -5.80
N MET A 138 15.54 3.48 -4.83
CA MET A 138 14.16 3.82 -4.49
C MET A 138 13.41 4.38 -5.72
N ALA A 139 14.01 5.32 -6.45
CA ALA A 139 13.41 5.91 -7.65
C ALA A 139 13.15 4.86 -8.76
N ILE A 140 14.09 3.95 -9.00
CA ILE A 140 13.92 2.86 -9.96
C ILE A 140 12.75 1.97 -9.53
N VAL A 141 12.73 1.52 -8.28
CA VAL A 141 11.64 0.69 -7.75
C VAL A 141 10.29 1.39 -7.93
N LEU A 142 10.19 2.67 -7.59
CA LEU A 142 8.95 3.45 -7.71
C LEU A 142 8.47 3.58 -9.16
N ILE A 143 9.35 3.93 -10.09
CA ILE A 143 8.98 4.09 -11.51
C ILE A 143 8.42 2.78 -12.06
N PHE A 144 9.10 1.66 -11.82
CA PHE A 144 8.68 0.36 -12.32
C PHE A 144 7.49 -0.21 -11.56
N MET A 145 7.31 0.15 -10.29
CA MET A 145 6.06 -0.14 -9.57
C MET A 145 4.86 0.63 -10.11
N MET A 146 5.03 1.90 -10.50
CA MET A 146 3.95 2.65 -11.15
C MET A 146 3.61 2.07 -12.53
N MET A 147 4.63 1.58 -13.25
CA MET A 147 4.44 0.87 -14.51
C MET A 147 3.63 -0.42 -14.33
N TYR A 148 3.85 -1.16 -13.24
CA TYR A 148 3.14 -2.39 -12.89
C TYR A 148 1.73 -2.12 -12.34
N ARG A 149 1.61 -1.20 -11.39
CA ARG A 149 0.41 -1.01 -10.55
C ARG A 149 -0.85 -0.72 -11.37
N ASN A 150 -0.82 0.27 -12.25
CA ASN A 150 -2.00 0.69 -12.97
C ASN A 150 -2.53 -0.38 -13.94
N PRO A 151 -1.70 -1.03 -14.79
CA PRO A 151 -2.13 -2.18 -15.60
C PRO A 151 -2.68 -3.34 -14.75
N ALA A 152 -2.09 -3.63 -13.60
CA ALA A 152 -2.56 -4.68 -12.70
C ALA A 152 -3.97 -4.38 -12.14
N VAL A 153 -4.22 -3.12 -11.75
CA VAL A 153 -5.55 -2.67 -11.29
C VAL A 153 -6.57 -2.73 -12.43
N ALA A 154 -6.17 -2.35 -13.65
CA ALA A 154 -7.06 -2.36 -14.82
C ALA A 154 -7.38 -3.77 -15.34
N LEU A 155 -6.55 -4.76 -15.05
CA LEU A 155 -6.76 -6.15 -15.52
C LEU A 155 -8.07 -6.74 -15.02
N MET A 156 -8.47 -6.48 -13.76
CA MET A 156 -9.71 -7.04 -13.20
C MET A 156 -10.98 -6.53 -13.93
N PRO A 157 -11.18 -5.20 -14.11
CA PRO A 157 -12.34 -4.72 -14.84
C PRO A 157 -12.33 -5.09 -16.33
N ASP A 158 -11.17 -5.31 -16.94
CA ASP A 158 -11.08 -5.75 -18.34
C ASP A 158 -11.65 -7.17 -18.55
N VAL A 159 -11.57 -8.04 -17.56
CA VAL A 159 -12.01 -9.44 -17.60
C VAL A 159 -13.19 -9.75 -16.68
N THR A 160 -13.95 -8.73 -16.27
CA THR A 160 -15.09 -8.89 -15.36
C THR A 160 -16.26 -7.99 -15.77
N PRO A 161 -17.47 -8.55 -16.00
CA PRO A 161 -18.68 -7.78 -16.31
C PRO A 161 -19.00 -6.71 -15.27
N LYS A 162 -19.46 -5.53 -15.69
CA LYS A 162 -19.70 -4.35 -14.82
C LYS A 162 -20.47 -4.66 -13.52
N PRO A 163 -21.61 -5.38 -13.53
CA PRO A 163 -22.37 -5.64 -12.29
C PRO A 163 -21.61 -6.51 -11.27
N LEU A 164 -20.59 -7.27 -11.71
CA LEU A 164 -19.83 -8.18 -10.85
C LEU A 164 -18.52 -7.56 -10.33
N ARG A 165 -18.11 -6.39 -10.83
CA ARG A 165 -16.84 -5.74 -10.48
C ARG A 165 -16.69 -5.45 -8.99
N ALA A 166 -17.76 -5.06 -8.31
CA ALA A 166 -17.71 -4.79 -6.87
C ALA A 166 -17.35 -6.06 -6.07
N LYS A 167 -17.94 -7.20 -6.40
CA LYS A 167 -17.62 -8.50 -5.78
C LYS A 167 -16.21 -8.96 -6.13
N ALA A 168 -15.80 -8.81 -7.38
CA ALA A 168 -14.45 -9.14 -7.83
C ALA A 168 -13.41 -8.29 -7.09
N ASN A 169 -13.64 -6.98 -6.94
CA ASN A 169 -12.77 -6.09 -6.21
C ASN A 169 -12.57 -6.51 -4.75
N GLY A 170 -13.63 -6.95 -4.08
CA GLY A 170 -13.51 -7.51 -2.73
C GLY A 170 -12.56 -8.70 -2.66
N ILE A 171 -12.67 -9.64 -3.61
CA ILE A 171 -11.83 -10.86 -3.64
C ILE A 171 -10.36 -10.51 -3.93
N ILE A 172 -10.07 -9.67 -4.93
CA ILE A 172 -8.68 -9.31 -5.26
C ILE A 172 -8.00 -8.54 -4.13
N ASN A 173 -8.74 -7.68 -3.42
CA ASN A 173 -8.20 -6.98 -2.25
C ASN A 173 -7.85 -7.94 -1.10
N ILE A 174 -8.65 -8.99 -0.86
CA ILE A 174 -8.31 -10.02 0.14
C ILE A 174 -6.95 -10.65 -0.19
N VAL A 175 -6.72 -11.04 -1.45
CA VAL A 175 -5.43 -11.60 -1.88
C VAL A 175 -4.30 -10.57 -1.74
N GLY A 176 -4.57 -9.31 -2.05
CA GLY A 176 -3.63 -8.21 -1.84
C GLY A 176 -3.24 -8.04 -0.36
N TYR A 177 -4.21 -8.04 0.55
CA TYR A 177 -3.93 -7.97 1.99
C TYR A 177 -3.10 -9.14 2.51
N LEU A 178 -3.22 -10.34 1.92
CA LEU A 178 -2.30 -11.45 2.24
C LEU A 178 -0.85 -11.12 1.86
N GLY A 179 -0.64 -10.36 0.78
CA GLY A 179 0.69 -9.82 0.42
C GLY A 179 1.23 -8.88 1.49
N GLY A 180 0.44 -7.88 1.90
CA GLY A 180 0.80 -6.97 2.98
C GLY A 180 1.05 -7.68 4.31
N ALA A 181 0.21 -8.66 4.66
CA ALA A 181 0.39 -9.49 5.85
C ALA A 181 1.71 -10.30 5.80
N SER A 182 2.07 -10.83 4.63
CA SER A 182 3.35 -11.53 4.45
C SER A 182 4.54 -10.62 4.73
N ALA A 183 4.51 -9.37 4.23
CA ALA A 183 5.52 -8.36 4.54
C ALA A 183 5.59 -8.03 6.03
N THR A 184 4.42 -7.91 6.67
CA THR A 184 4.32 -7.64 8.10
C THR A 184 4.91 -8.78 8.93
N ILE A 185 4.63 -10.03 8.56
CA ILE A 185 5.22 -11.22 9.18
C ILE A 185 6.74 -11.20 9.06
N LEU A 186 7.28 -10.88 7.86
CA LEU A 186 8.73 -10.71 7.68
C LEU A 186 9.30 -9.66 8.64
N GLY A 187 8.63 -8.52 8.82
CA GLY A 187 9.06 -7.47 9.73
C GLY A 187 9.00 -7.83 11.22
N ILE A 188 8.12 -8.76 11.62
CA ILE A 188 8.07 -9.28 12.99
C ILE A 188 9.24 -10.21 13.28
N PHE A 189 9.51 -11.14 12.37
CA PHE A 189 10.61 -12.12 12.54
C PHE A 189 12.00 -11.52 12.29
N LEU A 190 12.09 -10.50 11.44
CA LEU A 190 13.33 -9.83 11.07
C LEU A 190 13.21 -8.32 11.38
N PRO A 191 13.11 -7.93 12.67
CA PRO A 191 12.84 -6.55 13.04
C PRO A 191 14.04 -5.66 12.72
N LEU A 192 13.80 -4.58 11.99
CA LEU A 192 14.80 -3.59 11.64
C LEU A 192 15.46 -2.92 12.85
N SER A 193 14.73 -2.83 13.97
CA SER A 193 15.25 -2.26 15.22
C SER A 193 16.50 -2.97 15.72
N ASN A 194 16.63 -4.28 15.49
CA ASN A 194 17.81 -5.05 15.90
C ASN A 194 19.07 -4.56 15.15
N TYR A 195 18.94 -4.21 13.88
CA TYR A 195 20.04 -3.66 13.11
C TYR A 195 20.32 -2.18 13.48
N ILE A 196 19.29 -1.35 13.59
CA ILE A 196 19.45 0.10 13.87
C ILE A 196 19.95 0.35 15.29
N ASN A 197 19.46 -0.42 16.27
CA ASN A 197 19.83 -0.24 17.68
C ASN A 197 21.17 -0.90 18.07
N THR A 198 21.83 -1.58 17.15
CA THR A 198 23.15 -2.14 17.40
C THR A 198 24.21 -1.08 17.17
N THR A 199 25.12 -0.91 18.14
CA THR A 199 26.30 -0.04 18.02
C THR A 199 27.52 -0.79 17.51
N ASP A 200 27.39 -2.09 17.24
CA ASP A 200 28.45 -2.95 16.76
C ASP A 200 28.83 -2.62 15.31
N GLU A 201 30.14 -2.42 15.07
CA GLU A 201 30.69 -2.18 13.74
C GLU A 201 30.50 -3.39 12.79
N ASN A 202 30.27 -4.57 13.35
CA ASN A 202 30.03 -5.81 12.60
C ASN A 202 28.58 -6.03 12.18
N ARG A 203 27.81 -4.99 11.95
CA ARG A 203 26.44 -5.12 11.41
C ARG A 203 26.43 -5.93 10.12
N LYS A 204 25.73 -7.07 10.15
CA LYS A 204 25.68 -7.95 8.99
C LYS A 204 24.62 -7.46 8.01
N VAL A 205 25.03 -7.06 6.82
CA VAL A 205 24.13 -6.54 5.77
C VAL A 205 22.95 -7.47 5.49
N TRP A 206 23.17 -8.79 5.53
CA TRP A 206 22.12 -9.77 5.28
C TRP A 206 20.92 -9.65 6.24
N MET A 207 21.10 -9.10 7.46
CA MET A 207 19.98 -8.91 8.41
C MET A 207 18.91 -7.97 7.90
N ILE A 208 19.29 -6.99 7.07
CA ILE A 208 18.37 -6.02 6.47
C ILE A 208 18.04 -6.34 5.02
N GLU A 209 18.86 -7.16 4.35
CA GLU A 209 18.63 -7.54 2.95
C GLU A 209 17.63 -8.68 2.81
N ILE A 210 17.67 -9.68 3.71
CA ILE A 210 16.82 -10.87 3.63
C ILE A 210 15.33 -10.52 3.44
N PRO A 211 14.72 -9.62 4.19
CA PRO A 211 13.32 -9.24 3.99
C PRO A 211 13.04 -8.70 2.60
N PHE A 212 13.95 -7.88 2.04
CA PHE A 212 13.80 -7.33 0.70
C PHE A 212 13.98 -8.40 -0.39
N ILE A 213 14.93 -9.31 -0.22
CA ILE A 213 15.13 -10.45 -1.11
C ILE A 213 13.92 -11.38 -1.10
N ILE A 214 13.41 -11.74 0.08
CA ILE A 214 12.21 -12.59 0.19
C ILE A 214 11.00 -11.89 -0.46
N ALA A 215 10.79 -10.60 -0.20
CA ALA A 215 9.72 -9.83 -0.81
C ALA A 215 9.84 -9.81 -2.34
N SER A 216 11.06 -9.61 -2.87
CA SER A 216 11.33 -9.65 -4.31
C SER A 216 11.00 -11.01 -4.92
N ILE A 217 11.41 -12.10 -4.28
CA ILE A 217 11.12 -13.47 -4.74
C ILE A 217 9.61 -13.72 -4.74
N LEU A 218 8.91 -13.40 -3.66
CA LEU A 218 7.46 -13.58 -3.55
C LEU A 218 6.70 -12.74 -4.59
N MET A 219 7.16 -11.53 -4.86
CA MET A 219 6.58 -10.65 -5.87
C MET A 219 6.76 -11.24 -7.28
N VAL A 220 7.94 -11.76 -7.60
CA VAL A 220 8.19 -12.46 -8.88
C VAL A 220 7.33 -13.72 -8.98
N ILE A 221 7.25 -14.53 -7.94
CA ILE A 221 6.39 -15.72 -7.90
C ILE A 221 4.93 -15.32 -8.17
N SER A 222 4.42 -14.27 -7.53
CA SER A 222 3.04 -13.82 -7.72
C SER A 222 2.76 -13.38 -9.16
N ALA A 223 3.70 -12.67 -9.81
CA ALA A 223 3.60 -12.28 -11.19
C ALA A 223 3.68 -13.48 -12.15
N MET A 224 4.51 -14.48 -11.84
CA MET A 224 4.60 -15.72 -12.62
C MET A 224 3.32 -16.57 -12.49
N VAL A 225 2.75 -16.67 -11.28
CA VAL A 225 1.44 -17.32 -11.11
C VAL A 225 0.40 -16.64 -11.98
N LEU A 226 0.33 -15.30 -11.96
CA LEU A 226 -0.58 -14.54 -12.81
C LEU A 226 -0.34 -14.83 -14.30
N PHE A 227 0.89 -14.76 -14.75
CA PHE A 227 1.28 -14.97 -16.16
C PHE A 227 0.88 -16.35 -16.67
N PHE A 228 1.14 -17.42 -15.92
CA PHE A 228 0.83 -18.77 -16.35
C PHE A 228 -0.65 -19.15 -16.23
N THR A 229 -1.42 -18.43 -15.40
CA THR A 229 -2.81 -18.80 -15.13
C THR A 229 -3.85 -17.89 -15.78
N VAL A 230 -3.47 -16.66 -16.10
CA VAL A 230 -4.38 -15.63 -16.63
C VAL A 230 -3.95 -15.22 -18.02
N ASN A 231 -4.62 -15.75 -19.04
CA ASN A 231 -4.46 -15.30 -20.41
C ASN A 231 -5.54 -14.26 -20.73
N GLU A 232 -5.17 -12.99 -20.71
CA GLU A 232 -6.08 -11.85 -20.89
C GLU A 232 -6.87 -11.96 -22.20
N ASN A 233 -6.16 -12.16 -23.33
CA ASN A 233 -6.79 -12.21 -24.64
C ASN A 233 -7.83 -13.35 -24.76
N LYS A 234 -7.47 -14.55 -24.26
CA LYS A 234 -8.35 -15.70 -24.29
C LYS A 234 -9.60 -15.51 -23.41
N ILE A 235 -9.38 -14.93 -22.23
CA ILE A 235 -10.49 -14.66 -21.30
C ILE A 235 -11.43 -13.62 -21.89
N GLU A 236 -10.91 -12.52 -22.44
CA GLU A 236 -11.72 -11.46 -23.05
C GLU A 236 -12.58 -12.01 -24.19
N GLU A 237 -12.05 -12.93 -25.01
CA GLU A 237 -12.78 -13.61 -26.07
C GLU A 237 -13.86 -14.57 -25.52
N GLU A 238 -13.51 -15.39 -24.50
CA GLU A 238 -14.45 -16.36 -23.89
C GLU A 238 -15.66 -15.70 -23.21
N ILE A 239 -15.50 -14.50 -22.64
CA ILE A 239 -16.58 -13.82 -21.90
C ILE A 239 -17.12 -12.60 -22.62
N LYS A 240 -16.85 -12.45 -23.91
CA LYS A 240 -17.26 -11.28 -24.69
C LYS A 240 -18.76 -10.99 -24.56
N ASP A 241 -19.60 -12.00 -24.72
CA ASP A 241 -21.05 -11.88 -24.62
C ASP A 241 -21.49 -11.46 -23.18
N GLU A 242 -20.81 -11.99 -22.15
CA GLU A 242 -21.06 -11.60 -20.76
C GLU A 242 -20.65 -10.15 -20.48
N LEU A 243 -19.55 -9.67 -21.10
CA LEU A 243 -19.11 -8.27 -20.98
C LEU A 243 -20.12 -7.33 -21.66
N GLU A 244 -20.56 -7.65 -22.88
CA GLU A 244 -21.57 -6.87 -23.60
C GLU A 244 -22.91 -6.82 -22.85
N GLU A 245 -23.39 -7.96 -22.32
CA GLU A 245 -24.60 -8.00 -21.49
C GLU A 245 -24.43 -7.22 -20.18
N GLY A 246 -23.25 -7.30 -19.56
CA GLY A 246 -22.92 -6.51 -18.36
C GLY A 246 -22.91 -5.00 -18.61
N GLU A 247 -22.49 -4.56 -19.80
CA GLU A 247 -22.58 -3.16 -20.21
C GLU A 247 -24.02 -2.72 -20.44
N ARG A 248 -24.81 -3.58 -21.11
CA ARG A 248 -26.24 -3.36 -21.35
C ARG A 248 -27.01 -3.19 -20.04
N LEU A 249 -26.81 -4.09 -19.08
CA LEU A 249 -27.47 -4.02 -17.77
C LEU A 249 -27.09 -2.76 -16.99
N ALA A 250 -25.82 -2.39 -17.00
CA ALA A 250 -25.36 -1.18 -16.34
C ALA A 250 -25.94 0.09 -16.99
N ALA A 251 -26.12 0.11 -18.30
CA ALA A 251 -26.75 1.24 -19.02
C ALA A 251 -28.25 1.37 -18.70
N VAL A 252 -28.93 0.26 -18.42
CA VAL A 252 -30.35 0.27 -18.01
C VAL A 252 -30.50 0.78 -16.57
N GLU A 253 -29.61 0.34 -15.66
CA GLU A 253 -29.65 0.78 -14.25
C GLU A 253 -29.29 2.28 -14.07
N THR A 254 -28.40 2.78 -14.90
CA THR A 254 -27.97 4.19 -14.87
C THR A 254 -27.95 4.76 -16.30
N PRO A 255 -29.10 5.15 -16.84
CA PRO A 255 -29.15 5.76 -18.16
C PRO A 255 -28.39 7.08 -18.15
N ILE A 256 -27.18 7.07 -18.71
CA ILE A 256 -26.36 8.27 -18.90
C ILE A 256 -26.74 8.84 -20.26
N ASP A 257 -27.35 10.01 -20.28
CA ASP A 257 -27.56 10.77 -21.49
C ASP A 257 -26.25 11.50 -21.85
N ASP A 258 -25.38 10.80 -22.57
CA ASP A 258 -24.08 11.33 -23.02
C ASP A 258 -24.21 12.57 -23.94
N SER A 259 -25.41 12.87 -24.42
CA SER A 259 -25.69 14.05 -25.26
C SER A 259 -25.75 15.36 -24.47
N LYS A 260 -25.90 15.29 -23.14
CA LYS A 260 -26.02 16.46 -22.28
C LYS A 260 -24.78 16.66 -21.40
N PRO A 261 -24.18 17.86 -21.38
CA PRO A 261 -23.10 18.14 -20.47
C PRO A 261 -23.59 18.02 -19.01
N MET A 262 -22.71 17.50 -18.17
CA MET A 262 -22.98 17.31 -16.73
C MET A 262 -23.49 18.62 -16.11
N SER A 263 -24.59 18.56 -15.36
CA SER A 263 -25.15 19.75 -14.69
C SER A 263 -24.10 20.38 -13.76
N LYS A 264 -24.16 21.69 -13.60
CA LYS A 264 -23.23 22.43 -12.72
C LYS A 264 -23.27 21.90 -11.28
N ALA A 265 -24.44 21.48 -10.80
CA ALA A 265 -24.62 20.87 -9.48
C ALA A 265 -23.89 19.53 -9.37
N ASN A 266 -24.05 18.63 -10.35
CA ASN A 266 -23.40 17.32 -10.37
C ASN A 266 -21.87 17.46 -10.49
N ARG A 267 -21.40 18.42 -11.29
CA ARG A 267 -19.95 18.71 -11.41
C ARG A 267 -19.37 19.21 -10.09
N ASN A 268 -20.06 20.12 -9.40
CA ASN A 268 -19.60 20.61 -8.09
C ASN A 268 -19.61 19.49 -7.05
N MET A 269 -20.61 18.62 -7.07
CA MET A 269 -20.66 17.44 -6.19
C MET A 269 -19.51 16.49 -6.47
N LEU A 270 -19.18 16.22 -7.73
CA LEU A 270 -18.05 15.40 -8.11
C LEU A 270 -16.72 15.98 -7.58
N PHE A 271 -16.49 17.27 -7.80
CA PHE A 271 -15.29 17.95 -7.27
C PHE A 271 -15.23 17.93 -5.75
N ALA A 272 -16.35 18.08 -5.06
CA ALA A 272 -16.39 18.00 -3.59
C ALA A 272 -16.05 16.58 -3.09
N ILE A 273 -16.54 15.54 -3.74
CA ILE A 273 -16.19 14.14 -3.42
C ILE A 273 -14.71 13.89 -3.65
N LEU A 274 -14.17 14.27 -4.81
CA LEU A 274 -12.76 14.11 -5.14
C LEU A 274 -11.84 14.87 -4.16
N ALA A 275 -12.23 16.09 -3.78
CA ALA A 275 -11.49 16.87 -2.80
C ALA A 275 -11.51 16.22 -1.40
N ALA A 276 -12.65 15.70 -0.97
CA ALA A 276 -12.77 14.98 0.30
C ALA A 276 -11.91 13.71 0.30
N GLU A 277 -11.93 12.93 -0.77
CA GLU A 277 -11.10 11.75 -0.96
C GLU A 277 -9.61 12.09 -0.94
N PHE A 278 -9.21 13.13 -1.67
CA PHE A 278 -7.84 13.62 -1.69
C PHE A 278 -7.35 14.01 -0.28
N LEU A 279 -8.13 14.77 0.45
CA LEU A 279 -7.77 15.20 1.81
C LEU A 279 -7.69 14.03 2.78
N TRP A 280 -8.59 13.05 2.66
CA TRP A 280 -8.57 11.86 3.46
C TRP A 280 -7.33 11.01 3.19
N PHE A 281 -7.03 10.71 1.92
CA PHE A 281 -5.81 9.98 1.54
C PHE A 281 -4.54 10.71 1.98
N MET A 282 -4.49 12.02 1.84
CA MET A 282 -3.35 12.83 2.29
C MET A 282 -3.12 12.68 3.80
N SER A 283 -4.20 12.75 4.59
CA SER A 283 -4.13 12.60 6.05
C SER A 283 -3.70 11.20 6.45
N ASP A 284 -4.31 10.16 5.88
CA ASP A 284 -4.03 8.77 6.23
C ASP A 284 -2.60 8.34 5.84
N ASN A 285 -2.15 8.73 4.65
CA ASN A 285 -0.78 8.47 4.21
C ASN A 285 0.25 9.23 5.06
N ALA A 286 -0.02 10.46 5.46
CA ALA A 286 0.88 11.23 6.33
C ALA A 286 1.13 10.49 7.65
N VAL A 287 0.08 9.97 8.29
CA VAL A 287 0.22 9.19 9.53
C VAL A 287 0.86 7.83 9.25
N GLY A 288 0.41 7.12 8.21
CA GLY A 288 0.91 5.80 7.84
C GLY A 288 2.42 5.78 7.60
N THR A 289 2.94 6.77 6.88
CA THR A 289 4.37 6.89 6.57
C THR A 289 5.22 7.08 7.83
N TYR A 290 4.73 7.88 8.79
CA TYR A 290 5.53 8.23 9.97
C TYR A 290 5.24 7.39 11.21
N ILE A 291 4.24 6.50 11.18
CA ILE A 291 3.88 5.69 12.36
C ILE A 291 5.07 4.84 12.85
N GLY A 292 5.89 4.32 11.95
CA GLY A 292 7.10 3.57 12.29
C GLY A 292 8.11 4.43 13.06
N ASN A 293 8.40 5.61 12.55
CA ASN A 293 9.31 6.55 13.19
C ASN A 293 8.75 7.06 14.53
N TYR A 294 7.45 7.32 14.61
CA TYR A 294 6.78 7.69 15.85
C TYR A 294 6.93 6.59 16.92
N VAL A 295 6.69 5.34 16.56
CA VAL A 295 6.82 4.20 17.49
C VAL A 295 8.28 3.98 17.92
N ILE A 296 9.21 4.02 16.98
CA ILE A 296 10.63 3.73 17.25
C ILE A 296 11.31 4.88 18.01
N TYR A 297 11.15 6.11 17.53
CA TYR A 297 11.94 7.24 18.04
C TYR A 297 11.22 8.05 19.13
N TYR A 298 9.90 8.25 19.00
CA TYR A 298 9.15 9.01 20.00
C TYR A 298 8.70 8.15 21.17
N LEU A 299 8.07 7.01 20.90
CA LEU A 299 7.60 6.08 21.94
C LEU A 299 8.71 5.18 22.50
N ASN A 300 9.92 5.25 21.96
CA ASN A 300 11.05 4.44 22.38
C ASN A 300 10.79 2.92 22.35
N SER A 301 10.07 2.46 21.36
CA SER A 301 9.66 1.07 21.18
C SER A 301 10.45 0.37 20.06
N VAL A 302 10.13 -0.87 19.80
CA VAL A 302 10.76 -1.72 18.75
C VAL A 302 10.00 -1.66 17.45
N SER A 303 10.64 -1.87 16.31
CA SER A 303 9.99 -1.85 14.99
C SER A 303 8.92 -2.94 14.82
N SER A 304 9.05 -4.07 15.51
CA SER A 304 8.02 -5.11 15.55
C SER A 304 6.68 -4.60 16.11
N ALA A 305 6.69 -3.60 17.00
CA ALA A 305 5.47 -2.98 17.50
C ALA A 305 4.67 -2.29 16.38
N THR A 306 5.35 -1.66 15.41
CA THR A 306 4.71 -1.08 14.22
C THR A 306 4.07 -2.16 13.33
N MET A 307 4.75 -3.30 13.17
CA MET A 307 4.22 -4.42 12.39
C MET A 307 2.97 -5.03 13.03
N ILE A 308 2.95 -5.14 14.35
CA ILE A 308 1.76 -5.58 15.10
C ILE A 308 0.60 -4.59 14.89
N LEU A 309 0.86 -3.27 14.91
CA LEU A 309 -0.15 -2.26 14.57
C LEU A 309 -0.76 -2.49 13.19
N THR A 310 0.05 -2.81 12.19
CA THR A 310 -0.43 -3.09 10.84
C THR A 310 -1.35 -4.31 10.80
N ILE A 311 -1.02 -5.40 11.50
CA ILE A 311 -1.88 -6.59 11.57
C ILE A 311 -3.20 -6.25 12.27
N ILE A 312 -3.13 -5.61 13.44
CA ILE A 312 -4.32 -5.25 14.22
C ILE A 312 -5.22 -4.31 13.42
N GLY A 313 -4.64 -3.29 12.77
CA GLY A 313 -5.37 -2.38 11.89
C GLY A 313 -6.00 -3.10 10.69
N GLY A 314 -5.29 -4.05 10.08
CA GLY A 314 -5.82 -4.86 8.98
C GLY A 314 -7.03 -5.70 9.40
N VAL A 315 -6.96 -6.38 10.54
CA VAL A 315 -8.09 -7.15 11.11
C VAL A 315 -9.26 -6.22 11.44
N ALA A 316 -9.00 -5.09 12.11
CA ALA A 316 -10.02 -4.10 12.43
C ALA A 316 -10.70 -3.55 11.17
N SER A 317 -9.94 -3.30 10.10
CA SER A 317 -10.48 -2.85 8.81
C SER A 317 -11.42 -3.88 8.19
N VAL A 318 -11.06 -5.16 8.21
CA VAL A 318 -11.94 -6.23 7.69
C VAL A 318 -13.27 -6.28 8.45
N VAL A 319 -13.21 -6.20 9.78
CA VAL A 319 -14.42 -6.16 10.63
C VAL A 319 -15.21 -4.88 10.34
N GLY A 320 -14.53 -3.73 10.27
CA GLY A 320 -15.14 -2.44 9.94
C GLY A 320 -15.89 -2.46 8.61
N PHE A 321 -15.28 -3.00 7.56
CA PHE A 321 -15.93 -3.14 6.24
C PHE A 321 -17.15 -4.05 6.27
N ALA A 322 -17.12 -5.15 7.02
CA ALA A 322 -18.26 -6.05 7.16
C ALA A 322 -19.47 -5.37 7.84
N ILE A 323 -19.22 -4.49 8.81
CA ILE A 323 -20.25 -3.78 9.55
C ILE A 323 -20.72 -2.51 8.82
N ALA A 324 -19.81 -1.79 8.17
CA ALA A 324 -20.07 -0.49 7.54
C ALA A 324 -21.15 -0.56 6.46
N GLY A 325 -21.24 -1.67 5.70
CA GLY A 325 -22.29 -1.88 4.71
C GLY A 325 -23.68 -1.86 5.33
N GLY A 326 -23.89 -2.62 6.41
CA GLY A 326 -25.18 -2.67 7.11
C GLY A 326 -25.55 -1.36 7.82
N ILE A 327 -24.55 -0.60 8.29
CA ILE A 327 -24.76 0.73 8.86
C ILE A 327 -25.17 1.71 7.75
N ALA A 328 -24.46 1.69 6.62
CA ALA A 328 -24.73 2.58 5.49
C ALA A 328 -26.13 2.39 4.91
N ASP A 329 -26.66 1.16 4.94
CA ASP A 329 -28.05 0.86 4.50
C ASP A 329 -29.09 1.46 5.47
N LYS A 330 -28.78 1.58 6.77
CA LYS A 330 -29.70 2.11 7.79
C LYS A 330 -29.68 3.61 7.93
N ILE A 331 -28.50 4.22 8.01
CA ILE A 331 -28.34 5.67 8.29
C ILE A 331 -27.91 6.47 7.05
N GLY A 332 -27.65 5.80 5.94
CA GLY A 332 -27.21 6.41 4.68
C GLY A 332 -25.70 6.62 4.61
N ARG A 333 -25.17 6.59 3.37
CA ARG A 333 -23.72 6.65 3.09
C ARG A 333 -23.05 7.91 3.65
N LYS A 334 -23.71 9.07 3.53
CA LYS A 334 -23.18 10.34 4.01
C LYS A 334 -22.87 10.32 5.52
N TRP A 335 -23.81 9.88 6.33
CA TRP A 335 -23.65 9.81 7.79
C TRP A 335 -22.62 8.77 8.20
N THR A 336 -22.60 7.61 7.54
CA THR A 336 -21.60 6.56 7.79
C THR A 336 -20.19 7.09 7.57
N ILE A 337 -19.92 7.76 6.45
CA ILE A 337 -18.62 8.37 6.15
C ILE A 337 -18.28 9.45 7.19
N SER A 338 -19.22 10.34 7.50
CA SER A 338 -18.98 11.45 8.45
C SER A 338 -18.65 10.95 9.86
N ILE A 339 -19.33 9.90 10.32
CA ILE A 339 -19.05 9.27 11.62
C ILE A 339 -17.68 8.61 11.62
N GLY A 340 -17.34 7.86 10.56
CA GLY A 340 -16.02 7.24 10.42
C GLY A 340 -14.89 8.26 10.44
N LEU A 341 -15.00 9.35 9.67
CA LEU A 341 -14.04 10.45 9.68
C LEU A 341 -13.92 11.12 11.06
N GLY A 342 -15.06 11.31 11.76
CA GLY A 342 -15.07 11.86 13.12
C GLY A 342 -14.33 10.98 14.12
N ILE A 343 -14.54 9.67 14.06
CA ILE A 343 -13.85 8.68 14.90
C ILE A 343 -12.34 8.69 14.60
N SER A 344 -11.96 8.68 13.32
CA SER A 344 -10.55 8.74 12.92
C SER A 344 -9.87 10.02 13.39
N LEU A 345 -10.54 11.18 13.28
CA LEU A 345 -10.02 12.46 13.78
C LEU A 345 -9.75 12.43 15.28
N ILE A 346 -10.71 11.90 16.06
CA ILE A 346 -10.53 11.73 17.50
C ILE A 346 -9.36 10.79 17.78
N GLY A 347 -9.25 9.68 17.05
CA GLY A 347 -8.12 8.75 17.17
C GLY A 347 -6.77 9.44 16.94
N TYR A 348 -6.62 10.24 15.89
CA TYR A 348 -5.38 10.99 15.61
C TYR A 348 -5.06 12.03 16.69
N ILE A 349 -6.06 12.72 17.20
CA ILE A 349 -5.87 13.66 18.32
C ILE A 349 -5.41 12.90 19.58
N LEU A 350 -6.02 11.78 19.92
CA LEU A 350 -5.63 10.97 21.07
C LEU A 350 -4.20 10.42 20.93
N MET A 351 -3.77 10.05 19.72
CA MET A 351 -2.41 9.61 19.47
C MET A 351 -1.37 10.67 19.83
N SER A 352 -1.67 11.96 19.67
CA SER A 352 -0.74 13.05 20.00
C SER A 352 -0.49 13.21 21.50
N PHE A 353 -1.36 12.66 22.35
CA PHE A 353 -1.23 12.68 23.83
C PHE A 353 -0.61 11.41 24.40
N ILE A 354 -0.24 10.43 23.57
CA ILE A 354 0.40 9.21 24.06
C ILE A 354 1.83 9.54 24.45
N SER A 355 2.18 9.33 25.70
CA SER A 355 3.55 9.38 26.19
C SER A 355 4.17 7.99 26.26
N PRO A 356 5.52 7.87 26.23
CA PRO A 356 6.20 6.60 26.47
C PRO A 356 5.87 6.09 27.87
N SER A 357 4.86 5.23 28.01
CA SER A 357 4.41 4.68 29.29
C SER A 357 4.37 3.16 29.21
N GLY A 358 4.94 2.52 30.21
CA GLY A 358 5.02 1.07 30.30
C GLY A 358 6.34 0.53 29.75
N LYS A 359 7.31 0.39 30.64
CA LYS A 359 8.57 -0.30 30.32
C LYS A 359 8.36 -1.80 30.42
N VAL A 360 8.62 -2.51 29.33
CA VAL A 360 8.67 -3.98 29.32
C VAL A 360 10.13 -4.37 29.13
N VAL A 361 10.64 -5.22 30.00
CA VAL A 361 12.00 -5.76 29.85
C VAL A 361 11.97 -6.90 28.84
N GLY A 362 12.59 -6.68 27.68
CA GLY A 362 12.77 -7.69 26.64
C GLY A 362 14.17 -8.29 26.67
N VAL A 363 14.40 -9.27 25.79
CA VAL A 363 15.70 -9.95 25.66
C VAL A 363 16.84 -8.97 25.32
N ASN A 364 16.51 -7.83 24.69
CA ASN A 364 17.46 -6.80 24.25
C ASN A 364 17.39 -5.51 25.08
N GLY A 365 16.83 -5.55 26.29
CA GLY A 365 16.71 -4.40 27.18
C GLY A 365 15.27 -3.93 27.41
N GLU A 366 15.14 -2.77 28.08
CA GLU A 366 13.85 -2.15 28.35
C GLU A 366 13.30 -1.48 27.09
N PHE A 367 12.05 -1.76 26.73
CA PHE A 367 11.32 -1.04 25.68
C PHE A 367 9.93 -0.64 26.18
N SER A 368 9.39 0.46 25.68
CA SER A 368 8.01 0.84 25.98
C SER A 368 7.05 0.07 25.09
N PHE A 369 5.96 -0.47 25.70
CA PHE A 369 4.90 -1.12 24.95
C PHE A 369 3.66 -0.20 24.94
N PRO A 370 3.35 0.45 23.82
CA PRO A 370 2.31 1.46 23.74
C PRO A 370 0.91 0.83 23.60
N VAL A 371 0.41 0.14 24.65
CA VAL A 371 -0.90 -0.54 24.62
C VAL A 371 -2.02 0.41 24.20
N LEU A 372 -2.01 1.64 24.71
CA LEU A 372 -3.02 2.65 24.36
C LEU A 372 -3.02 2.97 22.86
N LEU A 373 -1.84 2.97 22.21
CA LEU A 373 -1.72 3.17 20.77
C LEU A 373 -2.46 2.09 20.00
N TYR A 374 -2.34 0.81 20.40
CA TYR A 374 -3.04 -0.29 19.74
C TYR A 374 -4.56 -0.15 19.86
N VAL A 375 -5.06 0.23 21.04
CA VAL A 375 -6.49 0.46 21.25
C VAL A 375 -7.00 1.59 20.35
N ILE A 376 -6.29 2.71 20.29
CA ILE A 376 -6.66 3.86 19.45
C ILE A 376 -6.59 3.47 17.97
N TRP A 377 -5.59 2.70 17.57
CA TRP A 377 -5.40 2.26 16.18
C TRP A 377 -6.52 1.33 15.68
N VAL A 378 -7.07 0.50 16.57
CA VAL A 378 -8.25 -0.35 16.27
C VAL A 378 -9.52 0.49 16.07
N ILE A 379 -9.65 1.56 16.84
CA ILE A 379 -10.85 2.41 16.81
C ILE A 379 -10.83 3.37 15.59
N LYS A 380 -9.65 3.81 15.19
CA LYS A 380 -9.44 4.64 14.01
C LYS A 380 -9.86 3.94 12.72
#